data_9c5226b7a7e6e6404028c034d4a486a0
#
_entry.id   9c5226b7a7e6e6404028c034d4a486a0
#
_cell.length_a   1.000
_cell.length_b   1.000
_cell.length_c   1.000
_cell.angle_alpha   90.00
_cell.angle_beta   90.00
_cell.angle_gamma   90.00
#
_symmetry.space_group_name_H-M   'P 1'
#
loop_
_entity.id
_entity.type
_entity.pdbx_description
1 polymer ?
#
loop_
_entity_poly.entity_id
_entity_poly.type
_entity_poly.pdbx_seq_one_letter_code
_entity_poly.pdbx_strand_id
1 'polypeptide(L)'
;GTTTDFDGNFTLSNVKQGAKLQVSYVGSQTQEVAAAPNVQVVLQDNSQVLNEVVVIGYGVAKKKDLTGSVAALKPDTKNKGVVVSAQDMLAGKIAGVAVTSEGGTPGGSATIRIRGGSSLNASNDPLIVVDGVPLDHNGIKGFPNGLGMINPQDIESFNVLKDASACAIYGSRGSNGVIIITTKKGKRGQKPSISYNGSVTMSAKKKTIDVMTGDEYRDYIKKAFAGNEREADALAALGNANTDWQDEIYRTAWSQDHNVQLSGSVGKILPYRVSLGYTDNQGILKTSDFKRYTVGVNLNPSLFDDHLVINLNANWMWGRNHYADGAAINNAVRFDPTQPVMAEGFENFGGYFEWLSSNSDMKDANWPTITNTNAPRNPVAILMLKNDRARSHNFTGSADFDYKVHGFEDLRLHLTIGGDFGGGKQNTDVDNGSPLSSYWGSFGWADGCKENRTLSMYAQYYKDFTDKHHFDIMAGYEWQHFWRKENSEYRKYYPTNSSLPTAGQEHQLILKNDGKGFRTENYLVSFFGRMNYIYDNKYYLTFTMRADGSSRFNWLPGAKNQQWGYFPSAVAAWSLKGEDFLKDNTTVSEMKLRLGWGQTGQQEGVADYGYFANYSM
;
A
#
# COMPACT_ATOMS: atom_id res chain seq x y z
N GLY A 1 1.79 -26.28 -30.48
CA GLY A 1 2.62 -25.11 -30.71
C GLY A 1 4.10 -25.42 -30.48
N THR A 2 4.96 -24.56 -30.98
CA THR A 2 6.41 -24.65 -30.82
C THR A 2 6.96 -23.26 -30.53
N THR A 3 8.21 -23.19 -30.07
CA THR A 3 8.99 -21.95 -29.93
C THR A 3 10.09 -21.92 -30.98
N THR A 4 10.56 -20.74 -31.36
CA THR A 4 11.72 -20.56 -32.22
C THR A 4 13.02 -20.87 -31.48
N ASP A 5 14.05 -21.30 -32.20
CA ASP A 5 15.44 -21.29 -31.75
C ASP A 5 16.03 -19.86 -31.73
N PHE A 6 17.31 -19.71 -31.39
CA PHE A 6 18.01 -18.43 -31.34
C PHE A 6 18.13 -17.75 -32.71
N ASP A 7 18.06 -18.50 -33.80
CA ASP A 7 18.14 -18.01 -35.18
C ASP A 7 16.76 -17.71 -35.76
N GLY A 8 15.69 -17.90 -34.97
CA GLY A 8 14.30 -17.64 -35.36
C GLY A 8 13.64 -18.78 -36.13
N ASN A 9 14.30 -19.96 -36.24
CA ASN A 9 13.72 -21.10 -36.94
C ASN A 9 12.75 -21.87 -36.04
N PHE A 10 11.66 -22.38 -36.62
CA PHE A 10 10.70 -23.24 -35.93
C PHE A 10 10.25 -24.39 -36.81
N THR A 11 9.87 -25.48 -36.19
CA THR A 11 9.29 -26.63 -36.86
C THR A 11 7.98 -27.04 -36.19
N LEU A 12 6.93 -27.18 -36.98
CA LEU A 12 5.64 -27.70 -36.57
C LEU A 12 5.33 -28.96 -37.38
N SER A 13 5.20 -30.11 -36.70
CA SER A 13 4.79 -31.38 -37.31
C SER A 13 3.27 -31.57 -37.23
N ASN A 14 2.74 -32.32 -38.18
CA ASN A 14 1.30 -32.71 -38.26
C ASN A 14 0.31 -31.53 -38.41
N VAL A 15 0.72 -30.47 -39.08
CA VAL A 15 -0.15 -29.32 -39.39
C VAL A 15 -0.75 -29.50 -40.80
N LYS A 16 -2.07 -29.37 -40.93
CA LYS A 16 -2.73 -29.40 -42.25
C LYS A 16 -2.30 -28.20 -43.05
N GLN A 17 -2.02 -28.39 -44.36
CA GLN A 17 -1.72 -27.30 -45.28
C GLN A 17 -2.87 -26.27 -45.28
N GLY A 18 -2.54 -25.00 -45.17
CA GLY A 18 -3.52 -23.92 -45.11
C GLY A 18 -4.14 -23.67 -43.73
N ALA A 19 -3.76 -24.43 -42.71
CA ALA A 19 -4.17 -24.12 -41.32
C ALA A 19 -3.64 -22.76 -40.88
N LYS A 20 -4.39 -22.01 -40.09
CA LYS A 20 -3.95 -20.73 -39.55
C LYS A 20 -2.93 -20.95 -38.41
N LEU A 21 -1.75 -20.42 -38.60
CA LEU A 21 -0.69 -20.38 -37.58
C LEU A 21 -0.71 -19.00 -36.95
N GLN A 22 -0.79 -18.93 -35.64
CA GLN A 22 -0.68 -17.70 -34.88
C GLN A 22 0.75 -17.56 -34.37
N VAL A 23 1.44 -16.52 -34.83
CA VAL A 23 2.83 -16.22 -34.45
C VAL A 23 2.84 -14.98 -33.56
N SER A 24 3.40 -15.09 -32.36
CA SER A 24 3.49 -14.00 -31.39
C SER A 24 4.88 -13.91 -30.79
N TYR A 25 5.35 -12.70 -30.58
CA TYR A 25 6.58 -12.39 -29.87
C TYR A 25 6.39 -11.15 -28.98
N VAL A 26 7.11 -11.08 -27.88
CA VAL A 26 7.03 -9.95 -26.96
C VAL A 26 7.50 -8.67 -27.65
N GLY A 27 6.64 -7.66 -27.73
CA GLY A 27 6.92 -6.40 -28.42
C GLY A 27 6.49 -6.34 -29.89
N SER A 28 5.97 -7.43 -30.44
CA SER A 28 5.50 -7.49 -31.84
C SER A 28 4.01 -7.78 -31.93
N GLN A 29 3.39 -7.36 -33.02
CA GLN A 29 1.99 -7.68 -33.30
C GLN A 29 1.84 -9.18 -33.58
N THR A 30 0.87 -9.82 -32.95
CA THR A 30 0.51 -11.21 -33.25
C THR A 30 0.00 -11.28 -34.69
N GLN A 31 0.61 -12.16 -35.50
CA GLN A 31 0.23 -12.35 -36.90
C GLN A 31 -0.37 -13.73 -37.12
N GLU A 32 -1.38 -13.82 -37.97
CA GLU A 32 -1.92 -15.08 -38.48
C GLU A 32 -1.41 -15.32 -39.88
N VAL A 33 -0.74 -16.45 -40.11
CA VAL A 33 -0.23 -16.87 -41.40
C VAL A 33 -0.74 -18.27 -41.75
N ALA A 34 -0.95 -18.54 -43.04
CA ALA A 34 -1.33 -19.88 -43.48
C ALA A 34 -0.13 -20.85 -43.41
N ALA A 35 -0.36 -22.05 -42.90
CA ALA A 35 0.67 -23.09 -42.87
C ALA A 35 1.09 -23.52 -44.26
N ALA A 36 2.38 -23.44 -44.54
CA ALA A 36 3.02 -23.90 -45.77
C ALA A 36 4.35 -24.61 -45.42
N PRO A 37 4.93 -25.40 -46.34
CA PRO A 37 6.18 -26.13 -46.07
C PRO A 37 7.34 -25.26 -45.61
N ASN A 38 7.43 -24.03 -46.09
CA ASN A 38 8.39 -23.00 -45.64
C ASN A 38 7.66 -21.68 -45.45
N VAL A 39 7.47 -21.26 -44.22
CA VAL A 39 6.80 -20.01 -43.86
C VAL A 39 7.81 -19.05 -43.28
N GLN A 40 7.98 -17.91 -43.89
CA GLN A 40 8.75 -16.79 -43.34
C GLN A 40 7.79 -15.75 -42.80
N VAL A 41 7.91 -15.40 -41.52
CA VAL A 41 7.06 -14.41 -40.85
C VAL A 41 7.94 -13.24 -40.42
N VAL A 42 7.66 -12.07 -40.97
CA VAL A 42 8.28 -10.82 -40.56
C VAL A 42 7.38 -10.21 -39.50
N LEU A 43 7.80 -10.27 -38.23
CA LEU A 43 7.04 -9.68 -37.14
C LEU A 43 7.12 -8.16 -37.23
N GLN A 44 5.96 -7.51 -37.16
CA GLN A 44 5.85 -6.07 -37.11
C GLN A 44 5.86 -5.59 -35.66
N ASP A 45 6.56 -4.49 -35.39
CA ASP A 45 6.56 -3.88 -34.08
C ASP A 45 5.15 -3.53 -33.63
N ASN A 46 4.86 -3.78 -32.36
CA ASN A 46 3.57 -3.44 -31.78
C ASN A 46 3.49 -1.93 -31.52
N SER A 47 3.18 -1.16 -32.57
CA SER A 47 3.00 0.29 -32.49
C SER A 47 1.87 0.73 -31.53
N GLN A 48 1.07 -0.21 -31.00
CA GLN A 48 0.07 0.10 -29.98
C GLN A 48 0.68 0.60 -28.67
N VAL A 49 1.95 0.28 -28.36
CA VAL A 49 2.67 0.80 -27.18
C VAL A 49 2.81 2.33 -27.25
N LEU A 50 2.90 2.91 -28.44
CA LEU A 50 3.02 4.37 -28.64
C LEU A 50 1.67 5.11 -28.47
N ASN A 51 0.54 4.43 -28.62
CA ASN A 51 -0.79 4.98 -28.42
C ASN A 51 -1.38 4.69 -27.02
N GLU A 52 -0.58 4.15 -26.11
CA GLU A 52 -1.01 3.92 -24.73
C GLU A 52 -1.41 5.24 -24.07
N VAL A 53 -2.63 5.27 -23.57
CA VAL A 53 -3.18 6.44 -22.86
C VAL A 53 -2.85 6.29 -21.37
N VAL A 54 -2.34 7.35 -20.79
CA VAL A 54 -1.90 7.42 -19.39
C VAL A 54 -2.71 8.47 -18.65
N VAL A 55 -3.19 8.16 -17.46
CA VAL A 55 -3.84 9.12 -16.56
C VAL A 55 -2.77 10.01 -15.93
N ILE A 56 -2.92 11.33 -16.02
CA ILE A 56 -1.93 12.34 -15.58
C ILE A 56 -2.51 13.35 -14.60
N GLY A 57 -3.27 12.87 -13.64
CA GLY A 57 -3.99 13.69 -12.67
C GLY A 57 -5.38 14.01 -13.19
N TYR A 58 -5.60 15.23 -13.66
CA TYR A 58 -6.84 15.63 -14.32
C TYR A 58 -6.72 15.37 -15.82
N GLY A 59 -7.51 14.42 -16.31
CA GLY A 59 -7.51 14.01 -17.73
C GLY A 59 -6.51 12.90 -18.06
N VAL A 60 -6.43 12.62 -19.35
CA VAL A 60 -5.61 11.56 -19.93
C VAL A 60 -4.74 12.13 -21.06
N ALA A 61 -3.55 11.57 -21.24
CA ALA A 61 -2.66 11.93 -22.35
C ALA A 61 -2.09 10.68 -23.01
N LYS A 62 -1.76 10.77 -24.29
CA LYS A 62 -1.02 9.70 -24.95
C LYS A 62 0.39 9.64 -24.36
N LYS A 63 0.90 8.45 -24.12
CA LYS A 63 2.24 8.24 -23.52
C LYS A 63 3.34 8.98 -24.28
N LYS A 64 3.24 9.01 -25.60
CA LYS A 64 4.17 9.75 -26.47
C LYS A 64 4.14 11.27 -26.27
N ASP A 65 3.01 11.82 -25.84
CA ASP A 65 2.81 13.27 -25.70
C ASP A 65 3.19 13.76 -24.28
N LEU A 66 3.53 12.84 -23.37
CA LEU A 66 3.94 13.19 -22.02
C LEU A 66 5.22 14.04 -22.01
N THR A 67 5.15 15.17 -21.31
CA THR A 67 6.28 16.07 -21.07
C THR A 67 6.97 15.77 -19.75
N GLY A 68 6.23 15.35 -18.71
CA GLY A 68 6.75 14.98 -17.39
C GLY A 68 7.26 13.54 -17.28
N SER A 69 7.99 13.23 -16.19
CA SER A 69 8.46 11.88 -15.86
C SER A 69 7.34 11.05 -15.24
N VAL A 70 6.56 10.39 -16.08
CA VAL A 70 5.47 9.49 -15.69
C VAL A 70 5.85 8.06 -16.03
N ALA A 71 5.72 7.16 -15.06
CA ALA A 71 5.87 5.73 -15.29
C ALA A 71 4.49 5.04 -15.20
N ALA A 72 4.11 4.37 -16.27
CA ALA A 72 2.90 3.54 -16.30
C ALA A 72 3.28 2.08 -16.10
N LEU A 73 2.60 1.39 -15.20
CA LEU A 73 2.75 -0.03 -14.94
C LEU A 73 1.38 -0.71 -15.04
N LYS A 74 1.24 -1.67 -15.95
CA LYS A 74 0.13 -2.62 -15.94
C LYS A 74 0.57 -3.85 -15.16
N PRO A 75 -0.14 -4.23 -14.11
CA PRO A 75 0.25 -5.38 -13.31
C PRO A 75 0.30 -6.66 -14.14
N ASP A 76 1.44 -7.36 -14.09
CA ASP A 76 1.52 -8.70 -14.68
C ASP A 76 0.76 -9.68 -13.77
N THR A 77 -0.26 -10.30 -14.33
CA THR A 77 -1.07 -11.28 -13.60
C THR A 77 -0.49 -12.68 -13.61
N LYS A 78 0.57 -12.93 -14.37
CA LYS A 78 1.13 -14.28 -14.59
C LYS A 78 2.33 -14.60 -13.69
N ASN A 79 3.16 -13.61 -13.34
CA ASN A 79 4.36 -13.80 -12.51
C ASN A 79 4.16 -13.21 -11.12
N LYS A 80 3.40 -13.90 -10.29
CA LYS A 80 3.10 -13.44 -8.93
C LYS A 80 3.80 -14.32 -7.91
N GLY A 81 4.61 -13.67 -7.06
CA GLY A 81 4.80 -14.12 -5.70
C GLY A 81 3.51 -13.93 -4.89
N VAL A 82 3.59 -13.96 -3.57
CA VAL A 82 2.45 -13.60 -2.71
C VAL A 82 2.15 -12.12 -2.90
N VAL A 83 1.07 -11.80 -3.62
CA VAL A 83 0.60 -10.42 -3.82
C VAL A 83 -0.66 -10.25 -2.99
N VAL A 84 -0.51 -9.72 -1.80
CA VAL A 84 -1.61 -9.49 -0.85
C VAL A 84 -2.13 -8.06 -0.95
N SER A 85 -1.27 -7.12 -1.33
CA SER A 85 -1.60 -5.70 -1.41
C SER A 85 -1.15 -5.06 -2.72
N ALA A 86 -1.71 -3.90 -3.05
CA ALA A 86 -1.32 -3.12 -4.23
C ALA A 86 0.16 -2.68 -4.20
N GLN A 87 0.74 -2.49 -3.00
CA GLN A 87 2.15 -2.13 -2.83
C GLN A 87 3.11 -3.25 -3.29
N ASP A 88 2.72 -4.53 -3.14
CA ASP A 88 3.53 -5.66 -3.57
C ASP A 88 3.70 -5.69 -5.09
N MET A 89 2.71 -5.15 -5.83
CA MET A 89 2.78 -5.03 -7.28
C MET A 89 3.77 -3.97 -7.76
N LEU A 90 4.07 -2.97 -6.93
CA LEU A 90 5.00 -1.89 -7.26
C LEU A 90 6.45 -2.22 -6.95
N ALA A 91 6.68 -3.15 -6.01
CA ALA A 91 8.02 -3.49 -5.52
C ALA A 91 8.95 -3.95 -6.65
N GLY A 92 10.04 -3.20 -6.88
CA GLY A 92 11.05 -3.49 -7.90
C GLY A 92 10.60 -3.36 -9.36
N LYS A 93 9.40 -2.82 -9.63
CA LYS A 93 8.84 -2.73 -10.99
C LYS A 93 8.97 -1.35 -11.63
N ILE A 94 9.17 -0.30 -10.85
CA ILE A 94 9.25 1.07 -11.34
C ILE A 94 10.56 1.70 -10.89
N ALA A 95 11.38 2.14 -11.83
CA ALA A 95 12.64 2.82 -11.53
C ALA A 95 12.39 4.11 -10.72
N GLY A 96 13.15 4.30 -9.63
CA GLY A 96 13.03 5.44 -8.72
C GLY A 96 11.87 5.32 -7.71
N VAL A 97 11.22 4.16 -7.62
CA VAL A 97 10.23 3.84 -6.58
C VAL A 97 10.81 2.72 -5.71
N ALA A 98 11.08 3.03 -4.46
CA ALA A 98 11.49 2.07 -3.44
C ALA A 98 10.27 1.68 -2.60
N VAL A 99 10.04 0.38 -2.47
CA VAL A 99 8.97 -0.19 -1.63
C VAL A 99 9.64 -1.11 -0.62
N THR A 100 9.55 -0.76 0.65
CA THR A 100 10.13 -1.53 1.76
C THR A 100 8.99 -2.02 2.65
N SER A 101 8.77 -3.32 2.69
CA SER A 101 7.78 -3.93 3.58
C SER A 101 8.32 -4.01 5.01
N GLU A 102 7.49 -3.75 5.99
CA GLU A 102 7.84 -3.85 7.40
C GLU A 102 7.65 -5.29 7.89
N GLY A 103 8.78 -6.00 8.05
CA GLY A 103 8.85 -7.29 8.74
C GLY A 103 8.07 -8.46 8.14
N GLY A 104 7.46 -8.34 6.98
CA GLY A 104 6.69 -9.42 6.35
C GLY A 104 5.40 -9.82 7.10
N THR A 105 4.92 -8.97 8.01
CA THR A 105 3.67 -9.20 8.75
C THR A 105 2.48 -9.23 7.79
N PRO A 106 1.59 -10.23 7.88
CA PRO A 106 0.38 -10.30 7.07
C PRO A 106 -0.47 -9.04 7.20
N GLY A 107 -0.87 -8.44 6.07
CA GLY A 107 -1.63 -7.18 6.06
C GLY A 107 -0.85 -5.95 6.56
N GLY A 108 0.47 -6.09 6.75
CA GLY A 108 1.34 -5.00 7.17
C GLY A 108 1.48 -3.91 6.11
N SER A 109 1.99 -2.76 6.53
CA SER A 109 2.28 -1.65 5.62
C SER A 109 3.62 -1.82 4.92
N ALA A 110 3.78 -1.12 3.80
CA ALA A 110 5.09 -0.86 3.23
C ALA A 110 5.33 0.64 3.17
N THR A 111 6.55 1.01 3.43
CA THR A 111 7.03 2.36 3.19
C THR A 111 7.34 2.52 1.71
N ILE A 112 6.72 3.51 1.07
CA ILE A 112 6.96 3.82 -0.34
C ILE A 112 7.70 5.14 -0.43
N ARG A 113 8.78 5.17 -1.21
CA ARG A 113 9.57 6.38 -1.47
C ARG A 113 9.77 6.56 -2.96
N ILE A 114 9.50 7.76 -3.46
CA ILE A 114 9.73 8.14 -4.86
C ILE A 114 10.88 9.12 -4.90
N ARG A 115 12.02 8.71 -5.48
CA ARG A 115 13.26 9.51 -5.57
C ARG A 115 13.83 9.97 -4.21
N GLY A 116 13.53 9.25 -3.14
CA GLY A 116 13.99 9.58 -1.78
C GLY A 116 12.95 10.31 -0.93
N GLY A 117 13.42 10.98 0.14
CA GLY A 117 12.58 11.80 1.01
C GLY A 117 12.76 13.29 0.71
N SER A 118 11.68 14.06 0.83
CA SER A 118 11.68 15.50 0.61
C SER A 118 11.68 16.31 1.91
N SER A 119 11.39 15.68 3.05
CA SER A 119 11.26 16.38 4.34
C SER A 119 11.87 15.57 5.49
N LEU A 120 12.43 16.29 6.47
CA LEU A 120 12.90 15.70 7.73
C LEU A 120 11.78 15.58 8.77
N ASN A 121 10.77 16.44 8.72
CA ASN A 121 9.74 16.55 9.75
C ASN A 121 8.33 16.18 9.26
N ALA A 122 8.09 16.13 7.95
CA ALA A 122 6.80 15.75 7.37
C ALA A 122 6.86 14.32 6.85
N SER A 123 5.68 13.75 6.53
CA SER A 123 5.59 12.47 5.82
C SER A 123 6.35 12.54 4.49
N ASN A 124 7.04 11.46 4.17
CA ASN A 124 7.70 11.26 2.89
C ASN A 124 6.95 10.26 1.99
N ASP A 125 5.73 9.89 2.37
CA ASP A 125 4.89 8.99 1.58
C ASP A 125 4.27 9.73 0.38
N PRO A 126 4.19 9.08 -0.80
CA PRO A 126 3.56 9.68 -1.97
C PRO A 126 2.05 9.79 -1.78
N LEU A 127 1.44 10.77 -2.45
CA LEU A 127 -0.01 10.83 -2.55
C LEU A 127 -0.55 9.65 -3.35
N ILE A 128 -1.58 8.99 -2.83
CA ILE A 128 -2.28 7.90 -3.52
C ILE A 128 -3.63 8.43 -4.00
N VAL A 129 -3.91 8.23 -5.30
CA VAL A 129 -5.18 8.61 -5.92
C VAL A 129 -5.81 7.36 -6.53
N VAL A 130 -7.04 7.03 -6.18
CA VAL A 130 -7.76 5.85 -6.69
C VAL A 130 -9.00 6.32 -7.45
N ASP A 131 -9.05 6.06 -8.75
CA ASP A 131 -10.16 6.46 -9.64
C ASP A 131 -10.58 7.93 -9.43
N GLY A 132 -9.59 8.82 -9.33
CA GLY A 132 -9.78 10.26 -9.13
C GLY A 132 -9.97 10.72 -7.68
N VAL A 133 -10.08 9.80 -6.71
CA VAL A 133 -10.20 10.14 -5.28
C VAL A 133 -8.82 10.15 -4.61
N PRO A 134 -8.32 11.30 -4.14
CA PRO A 134 -7.10 11.38 -3.35
C PRO A 134 -7.32 10.78 -1.96
N LEU A 135 -6.58 9.72 -1.62
CA LEU A 135 -6.66 9.10 -0.30
C LEU A 135 -5.93 9.93 0.78
N ASP A 136 -6.36 9.78 2.02
CA ASP A 136 -5.64 10.29 3.18
C ASP A 136 -4.39 9.40 3.45
N HIS A 137 -3.27 10.02 3.82
CA HIS A 137 -2.06 9.30 4.25
C HIS A 137 -2.27 8.51 5.54
N ASN A 138 -3.17 8.99 6.40
CA ASN A 138 -3.47 8.31 7.64
C ASN A 138 -4.33 7.07 7.39
N GLY A 139 -3.81 5.93 7.81
CA GLY A 139 -4.55 4.67 7.82
C GLY A 139 -5.67 4.65 8.88
N ILE A 140 -6.32 3.53 8.98
CA ILE A 140 -7.26 3.18 10.06
C ILE A 140 -6.70 2.01 10.86
N LYS A 141 -7.20 1.78 12.07
CA LYS A 141 -6.81 0.60 12.85
C LYS A 141 -7.04 -0.67 12.03
N GLY A 142 -6.02 -1.50 11.89
CA GLY A 142 -6.03 -2.69 11.04
C GLY A 142 -5.53 -2.49 9.61
N PHE A 143 -5.47 -1.24 9.11
CA PHE A 143 -4.89 -0.89 7.80
C PHE A 143 -4.11 0.42 7.89
N PRO A 144 -2.81 0.34 8.10
CA PRO A 144 -1.97 1.52 8.34
C PRO A 144 -1.77 2.40 7.09
N ASN A 145 -2.07 1.90 5.89
CA ASN A 145 -2.02 2.70 4.66
C ASN A 145 -3.19 2.38 3.70
N GLY A 146 -3.49 3.33 2.78
CA GLY A 146 -4.59 3.21 1.81
C GLY A 146 -4.42 2.09 0.78
N LEU A 147 -3.19 1.68 0.46
CA LEU A 147 -2.93 0.65 -0.56
C LEU A 147 -3.35 -0.75 -0.13
N GLY A 148 -3.29 -1.04 1.17
CA GLY A 148 -3.77 -2.31 1.73
C GLY A 148 -5.28 -2.51 1.60
N MET A 149 -6.03 -1.42 1.39
CA MET A 149 -7.49 -1.44 1.28
C MET A 149 -7.98 -1.83 -0.12
N ILE A 150 -7.11 -1.80 -1.13
CA ILE A 150 -7.46 -2.07 -2.53
C ILE A 150 -7.16 -3.53 -2.85
N ASN A 151 -8.11 -4.19 -3.53
CA ASN A 151 -7.86 -5.53 -4.05
C ASN A 151 -6.90 -5.45 -5.24
N PRO A 152 -5.70 -6.08 -5.18
CA PRO A 152 -4.76 -6.08 -6.29
C PRO A 152 -5.34 -6.60 -7.61
N GLN A 153 -6.29 -7.54 -7.55
CA GLN A 153 -6.94 -8.11 -8.73
C GLN A 153 -7.83 -7.11 -9.49
N ASP A 154 -8.27 -6.03 -8.82
CA ASP A 154 -9.12 -5.01 -9.40
C ASP A 154 -8.32 -3.89 -10.08
N ILE A 155 -7.01 -3.86 -9.91
CA ILE A 155 -6.15 -2.82 -10.48
C ILE A 155 -5.90 -3.07 -11.95
N GLU A 156 -6.14 -2.06 -12.79
CA GLU A 156 -5.80 -2.05 -14.21
C GLU A 156 -4.40 -1.50 -14.44
N SER A 157 -4.08 -0.37 -13.81
CA SER A 157 -2.78 0.27 -13.99
C SER A 157 -2.38 1.14 -12.80
N PHE A 158 -1.07 1.31 -12.65
CA PHE A 158 -0.44 2.34 -11.82
C PHE A 158 0.22 3.36 -12.73
N ASN A 159 -0.04 4.64 -12.48
CA ASN A 159 0.66 5.75 -13.10
C ASN A 159 1.39 6.52 -11.99
N VAL A 160 2.71 6.59 -12.07
CA VAL A 160 3.54 7.21 -11.04
C VAL A 160 4.14 8.49 -11.56
N LEU A 161 3.73 9.62 -10.98
CA LEU A 161 4.28 10.95 -11.24
C LEU A 161 5.49 11.14 -10.32
N LYS A 162 6.67 11.37 -10.92
CA LYS A 162 7.94 11.33 -10.19
C LYS A 162 8.68 12.66 -10.10
N ASP A 163 8.34 13.62 -10.94
CA ASP A 163 8.98 14.94 -10.92
C ASP A 163 8.04 16.06 -10.47
N ALA A 164 8.60 17.16 -10.00
CA ALA A 164 7.84 18.28 -9.49
C ALA A 164 6.91 18.88 -10.55
N SER A 165 7.29 18.87 -11.82
CA SER A 165 6.49 19.43 -12.89
C SER A 165 5.22 18.60 -13.16
N ALA A 166 5.31 17.27 -13.11
CA ALA A 166 4.15 16.38 -13.23
C ALA A 166 3.27 16.42 -11.97
N CYS A 167 3.88 16.61 -10.78
CA CYS A 167 3.19 16.61 -9.49
C CYS A 167 2.57 17.97 -9.14
N ALA A 168 2.97 19.08 -9.79
CA ALA A 168 2.50 20.43 -9.48
C ALA A 168 0.97 20.57 -9.56
N ILE A 169 0.31 19.78 -10.39
CA ILE A 169 -1.16 19.74 -10.48
C ILE A 169 -1.83 19.23 -9.18
N TYR A 170 -1.08 18.56 -8.29
CA TYR A 170 -1.52 18.13 -6.96
C TYR A 170 -1.05 19.07 -5.83
N GLY A 171 -0.35 20.15 -6.17
CA GLY A 171 -0.02 21.28 -5.31
C GLY A 171 0.63 20.90 -3.99
N SER A 172 -0.03 21.28 -2.89
CA SER A 172 0.41 21.06 -1.50
C SER A 172 0.43 19.59 -1.04
N ARG A 173 0.04 18.64 -1.89
CA ARG A 173 0.08 17.20 -1.62
C ARG A 173 1.01 16.44 -2.56
N GLY A 174 1.69 17.14 -3.50
CA GLY A 174 2.46 16.52 -4.57
C GLY A 174 3.97 16.38 -4.35
N SER A 175 4.54 16.84 -3.23
CA SER A 175 6.01 16.94 -3.05
C SER A 175 6.74 15.59 -3.07
N ASN A 176 6.10 14.52 -2.62
CA ASN A 176 6.70 13.18 -2.52
C ASN A 176 6.36 12.29 -3.73
N GLY A 177 5.83 12.89 -4.81
CA GLY A 177 5.32 12.14 -5.93
C GLY A 177 3.86 11.70 -5.75
N VAL A 178 3.26 11.19 -6.82
CA VAL A 178 1.85 10.76 -6.83
C VAL A 178 1.73 9.39 -7.49
N ILE A 179 1.00 8.49 -6.86
CA ILE A 179 0.65 7.18 -7.39
C ILE A 179 -0.83 7.20 -7.73
N ILE A 180 -1.14 7.16 -9.02
CA ILE A 180 -2.51 7.11 -9.53
C ILE A 180 -2.84 5.67 -9.86
N ILE A 181 -3.89 5.14 -9.25
CA ILE A 181 -4.39 3.78 -9.44
C ILE A 181 -5.68 3.88 -10.22
N THR A 182 -5.75 3.15 -11.33
CA THR A 182 -6.98 2.98 -12.11
C THR A 182 -7.50 1.57 -11.92
N THR A 183 -8.77 1.42 -11.60
CA THR A 183 -9.40 0.10 -11.48
C THR A 183 -9.96 -0.38 -12.81
N LYS A 184 -10.08 -1.72 -12.94
CA LYS A 184 -10.61 -2.38 -14.13
C LYS A 184 -12.06 -2.02 -14.36
N LYS A 185 -12.42 -1.76 -15.62
CA LYS A 185 -13.78 -1.39 -16.06
C LYS A 185 -14.39 -2.46 -16.94
N GLY A 186 -15.71 -2.42 -17.12
CA GLY A 186 -16.42 -3.16 -18.16
C GLY A 186 -16.07 -2.62 -19.56
N LYS A 187 -16.18 -3.47 -20.58
CA LYS A 187 -15.96 -3.07 -21.96
C LYS A 187 -17.30 -2.96 -22.70
N ARG A 188 -17.43 -1.91 -23.50
CA ARG A 188 -18.65 -1.64 -24.28
C ARG A 188 -18.97 -2.80 -25.23
N GLY A 189 -20.24 -3.20 -25.28
CA GLY A 189 -20.71 -4.30 -26.14
C GLY A 189 -20.17 -5.70 -25.78
N GLN A 190 -19.48 -5.84 -24.64
CA GLN A 190 -18.95 -7.10 -24.15
C GLN A 190 -20.11 -8.02 -23.73
N LYS A 191 -20.11 -9.28 -24.19
CA LYS A 191 -21.00 -10.30 -23.66
C LYS A 191 -20.69 -10.54 -22.17
N PRO A 192 -21.69 -10.86 -21.34
CA PRO A 192 -21.46 -11.26 -19.95
C PRO A 192 -20.43 -12.36 -19.86
N SER A 193 -19.42 -12.17 -19.02
CA SER A 193 -18.37 -13.15 -18.75
C SER A 193 -18.07 -13.22 -17.27
N ILE A 194 -17.88 -14.43 -16.77
CA ILE A 194 -17.47 -14.70 -15.40
C ILE A 194 -16.04 -15.22 -15.45
N SER A 195 -15.17 -14.65 -14.64
CA SER A 195 -13.81 -15.15 -14.45
C SER A 195 -13.53 -15.40 -12.97
N TYR A 196 -12.77 -16.45 -12.72
CA TYR A 196 -12.28 -16.79 -11.40
C TYR A 196 -10.75 -16.86 -11.42
N ASN A 197 -10.12 -16.20 -10.44
CA ASN A 197 -8.69 -16.29 -10.19
C ASN A 197 -8.49 -16.76 -8.76
N GLY A 198 -7.78 -17.86 -8.57
CA GLY A 198 -7.45 -18.39 -7.26
C GLY A 198 -5.97 -18.71 -7.16
N SER A 199 -5.39 -18.52 -5.98
CA SER A 199 -4.04 -18.93 -5.67
C SER A 199 -3.95 -19.47 -4.24
N VAL A 200 -3.13 -20.49 -4.06
CA VAL A 200 -2.73 -21.01 -2.75
C VAL A 200 -1.23 -20.94 -2.67
N THR A 201 -0.72 -20.43 -1.56
CA THR A 201 0.70 -20.20 -1.34
C THR A 201 1.13 -20.82 -0.03
N MET A 202 2.21 -21.59 -0.07
CA MET A 202 2.90 -22.08 1.12
C MET A 202 4.12 -21.22 1.40
N SER A 203 4.23 -20.71 2.63
CA SER A 203 5.36 -19.91 3.10
C SER A 203 6.05 -20.61 4.26
N ALA A 204 7.36 -20.73 4.19
CA ALA A 204 8.18 -21.29 5.26
C ALA A 204 9.39 -20.40 5.53
N LYS A 205 9.98 -20.51 6.70
CA LYS A 205 11.23 -19.82 7.01
C LYS A 205 12.33 -20.29 6.04
N LYS A 206 13.10 -19.36 5.51
CA LYS A 206 14.21 -19.67 4.59
C LYS A 206 15.50 -19.92 5.34
N LYS A 207 15.77 -19.12 6.36
CA LYS A 207 16.99 -19.16 7.17
C LYS A 207 16.72 -18.58 8.55
N THR A 208 17.37 -19.12 9.55
CA THR A 208 17.46 -18.62 10.91
C THR A 208 18.85 -18.08 11.19
N ILE A 209 19.02 -17.39 12.28
CA ILE A 209 20.34 -16.99 12.79
C ILE A 209 20.98 -18.22 13.44
N ASP A 210 22.24 -18.49 13.10
CA ASP A 210 22.99 -19.58 13.72
C ASP A 210 23.25 -19.23 15.20
N VAL A 211 22.75 -20.05 16.11
CA VAL A 211 22.91 -19.93 17.55
C VAL A 211 23.38 -21.26 18.12
N MET A 212 23.94 -21.24 19.32
CA MET A 212 24.37 -22.47 20.00
C MET A 212 23.17 -23.38 20.29
N THR A 213 23.33 -24.65 20.06
CA THR A 213 22.44 -25.69 20.59
C THR A 213 22.53 -25.77 22.11
N GLY A 214 21.58 -26.43 22.76
CA GLY A 214 21.62 -26.62 24.23
C GLY A 214 22.91 -27.34 24.69
N ASP A 215 23.39 -28.32 23.92
CA ASP A 215 24.63 -29.05 24.21
C ASP A 215 25.86 -28.15 24.07
N GLU A 216 25.97 -27.42 22.98
CA GLU A 216 27.07 -26.47 22.78
C GLU A 216 27.07 -25.36 23.82
N TYR A 217 25.91 -24.88 24.23
CA TYR A 217 25.78 -23.85 25.26
C TYR A 217 26.19 -24.38 26.62
N ARG A 218 25.80 -25.61 27.00
CA ARG A 218 26.25 -26.27 28.22
C ARG A 218 27.77 -26.41 28.26
N ASP A 219 28.37 -26.85 27.19
CA ASP A 219 29.82 -26.99 27.07
C ASP A 219 30.54 -25.64 27.09
N TYR A 220 29.96 -24.62 26.47
CA TYR A 220 30.48 -23.26 26.55
C TYR A 220 30.48 -22.73 27.99
N ILE A 221 29.35 -22.84 28.72
CA ILE A 221 29.23 -22.36 30.12
C ILE A 221 30.21 -23.11 31.02
N LYS A 222 30.32 -24.43 30.92
CA LYS A 222 31.31 -25.22 31.68
C LYS A 222 32.71 -24.70 31.46
N LYS A 223 33.11 -24.39 30.24
CA LYS A 223 34.45 -23.87 29.91
C LYS A 223 34.64 -22.42 30.39
N ALA A 224 33.63 -21.57 30.18
CA ALA A 224 33.69 -20.14 30.49
C ALA A 224 33.75 -19.86 32.02
N PHE A 225 33.11 -20.69 32.82
CA PHE A 225 33.05 -20.53 34.27
C PHE A 225 33.98 -21.46 35.04
N ALA A 226 34.76 -22.32 34.37
CA ALA A 226 35.70 -23.23 35.01
C ALA A 226 36.67 -22.49 35.96
N GLY A 227 36.67 -22.83 37.26
CA GLY A 227 37.48 -22.17 38.29
C GLY A 227 37.03 -20.76 38.69
N ASN A 228 35.87 -20.29 38.24
CA ASN A 228 35.28 -19.03 38.65
C ASN A 228 34.47 -19.20 39.94
N GLU A 229 34.41 -18.17 40.79
CA GLU A 229 33.61 -18.18 42.05
C GLU A 229 32.11 -18.47 41.77
N ARG A 230 31.61 -18.19 40.58
CA ARG A 230 30.23 -18.42 40.16
C ARG A 230 30.03 -19.71 39.36
N GLU A 231 31.00 -20.59 39.27
CA GLU A 231 30.90 -21.83 38.49
C GLU A 231 29.70 -22.69 38.94
N ALA A 232 29.53 -22.88 40.23
CA ALA A 232 28.42 -23.66 40.77
C ALA A 232 27.04 -23.07 40.40
N ASP A 233 26.88 -21.76 40.51
CA ASP A 233 25.64 -21.05 40.19
C ASP A 233 25.35 -21.13 38.66
N ALA A 234 26.37 -20.94 37.85
CA ALA A 234 26.25 -21.00 36.38
C ALA A 234 25.86 -22.40 35.90
N LEU A 235 26.43 -23.44 36.51
CA LEU A 235 26.09 -24.83 36.19
C LEU A 235 24.69 -25.22 36.69
N ALA A 236 24.29 -24.74 37.86
CA ALA A 236 22.95 -24.97 38.42
C ALA A 236 21.84 -24.28 37.61
N ALA A 237 22.16 -23.19 36.91
CA ALA A 237 21.22 -22.49 36.06
C ALA A 237 20.95 -23.21 34.72
N LEU A 238 21.79 -24.16 34.32
CA LEU A 238 21.62 -24.90 33.07
C LEU A 238 20.46 -25.90 33.18
N GLY A 239 19.58 -25.87 32.16
CA GLY A 239 18.52 -26.87 32.01
C GLY A 239 19.00 -28.11 31.24
N ASN A 240 18.11 -29.09 31.12
CA ASN A 240 18.36 -30.35 30.41
C ASN A 240 17.76 -30.39 29.00
N ALA A 241 17.05 -29.35 28.60
CA ALA A 241 16.44 -29.26 27.25
C ALA A 241 17.47 -28.93 26.17
N ASN A 242 17.09 -29.13 24.93
CA ASN A 242 17.82 -28.68 23.76
C ASN A 242 16.80 -28.02 22.79
N THR A 243 16.40 -26.80 23.14
CA THR A 243 15.28 -26.10 22.51
C THR A 243 15.79 -25.20 21.40
N ASP A 244 15.34 -25.42 20.15
CA ASP A 244 15.47 -24.47 19.06
C ASP A 244 14.34 -23.43 19.16
N TRP A 245 14.62 -22.34 19.86
CA TRP A 245 13.65 -21.28 20.10
C TRP A 245 13.15 -20.62 18.80
N GLN A 246 13.97 -20.59 17.75
CA GLN A 246 13.56 -20.05 16.46
C GLN A 246 12.59 -20.99 15.74
N ASP A 247 12.70 -22.30 15.91
CA ASP A 247 11.71 -23.27 15.42
C ASP A 247 10.39 -23.17 16.18
N GLU A 248 10.47 -22.92 17.48
CA GLU A 248 9.28 -22.85 18.32
C GLU A 248 8.37 -21.66 18.02
N ILE A 249 8.91 -20.56 17.48
CA ILE A 249 8.10 -19.36 17.16
C ILE A 249 7.59 -19.35 15.71
N TYR A 250 8.21 -20.11 14.81
CA TYR A 250 7.80 -20.14 13.41
C TYR A 250 6.90 -21.33 13.07
N ARG A 251 6.19 -21.21 11.96
CA ARG A 251 5.37 -22.27 11.36
C ARG A 251 5.44 -22.22 9.84
N THR A 252 5.13 -23.33 9.18
CA THR A 252 4.74 -23.31 7.77
C THR A 252 3.34 -22.73 7.65
N ALA A 253 3.20 -21.65 6.87
CA ALA A 253 1.96 -20.90 6.71
C ALA A 253 1.34 -21.16 5.34
N TRP A 254 0.02 -21.31 5.31
CA TRP A 254 -0.77 -21.49 4.10
C TRP A 254 -1.64 -20.26 3.88
N SER A 255 -1.49 -19.63 2.73
CA SER A 255 -2.26 -18.45 2.34
C SER A 255 -3.06 -18.74 1.09
N GLN A 256 -4.22 -18.10 0.96
CA GLN A 256 -5.09 -18.26 -0.20
C GLN A 256 -5.70 -16.93 -0.60
N ASP A 257 -5.86 -16.73 -1.91
CA ASP A 257 -6.52 -15.58 -2.50
C ASP A 257 -7.49 -16.06 -3.59
N HIS A 258 -8.72 -15.59 -3.52
CA HIS A 258 -9.79 -15.96 -4.45
C HIS A 258 -10.49 -14.70 -4.94
N ASN A 259 -10.66 -14.57 -6.24
CA ASN A 259 -11.38 -13.47 -6.85
C ASN A 259 -12.33 -13.97 -7.93
N VAL A 260 -13.60 -13.61 -7.80
CA VAL A 260 -14.63 -13.85 -8.80
C VAL A 260 -15.00 -12.51 -9.42
N GLN A 261 -15.03 -12.44 -10.74
CA GLN A 261 -15.37 -11.24 -11.48
C GLN A 261 -16.44 -11.54 -12.50
N LEU A 262 -17.49 -10.74 -12.49
CA LEU A 262 -18.51 -10.65 -13.53
C LEU A 262 -18.30 -9.36 -14.31
N SER A 263 -18.17 -9.43 -15.63
CA SER A 263 -18.08 -8.25 -16.49
C SER A 263 -18.90 -8.43 -17.74
N GLY A 264 -19.43 -7.32 -18.29
CA GLY A 264 -20.24 -7.32 -19.48
C GLY A 264 -20.71 -5.93 -19.85
N SER A 265 -21.69 -5.88 -20.75
CA SER A 265 -22.34 -4.63 -21.13
C SER A 265 -23.84 -4.88 -21.38
N VAL A 266 -24.70 -4.02 -20.85
CA VAL A 266 -26.11 -3.98 -21.24
C VAL A 266 -26.21 -3.13 -22.51
N GLY A 267 -26.35 -3.83 -23.62
CA GLY A 267 -26.25 -3.20 -24.94
C GLY A 267 -24.88 -2.56 -25.19
N LYS A 268 -24.86 -1.40 -25.83
CA LYS A 268 -23.67 -0.56 -26.03
C LYS A 268 -23.58 0.57 -25.00
N ILE A 269 -24.59 0.72 -24.15
CA ILE A 269 -24.77 1.91 -23.30
C ILE A 269 -24.11 1.74 -21.94
N LEU A 270 -24.27 0.57 -21.31
CA LEU A 270 -23.87 0.36 -19.92
C LEU A 270 -22.88 -0.81 -19.76
N PRO A 271 -21.58 -0.58 -19.95
CA PRO A 271 -20.55 -1.51 -19.48
C PRO A 271 -20.58 -1.61 -17.96
N TYR A 272 -20.39 -2.81 -17.46
CA TYR A 272 -20.36 -3.07 -16.01
C TYR A 272 -19.30 -4.09 -15.65
N ARG A 273 -18.81 -3.97 -14.43
CA ARG A 273 -17.93 -4.95 -13.78
C ARG A 273 -18.26 -5.04 -12.28
N VAL A 274 -18.39 -6.26 -11.79
CA VAL A 274 -18.54 -6.57 -10.36
C VAL A 274 -17.47 -7.57 -9.99
N SER A 275 -16.75 -7.35 -8.90
CA SER A 275 -15.74 -8.26 -8.37
C SER A 275 -15.99 -8.58 -6.90
N LEU A 276 -15.73 -9.83 -6.52
CA LEU A 276 -15.76 -10.31 -5.16
C LEU A 276 -14.42 -10.96 -4.86
N GLY A 277 -13.72 -10.48 -3.85
CA GLY A 277 -12.41 -10.98 -3.44
C GLY A 277 -12.41 -11.50 -2.00
N TYR A 278 -11.68 -12.58 -1.79
CA TYR A 278 -11.35 -13.13 -0.49
C TYR A 278 -9.85 -13.41 -0.41
N THR A 279 -9.21 -12.90 0.63
CA THR A 279 -7.80 -13.14 0.93
C THR A 279 -7.68 -13.67 2.36
N ASP A 280 -6.96 -14.78 2.55
CA ASP A 280 -6.53 -15.30 3.85
C ASP A 280 -5.00 -15.44 3.79
N ASN A 281 -4.30 -14.56 4.47
CA ASN A 281 -2.84 -14.53 4.49
C ASN A 281 -2.34 -14.88 5.89
N GLN A 282 -1.69 -16.03 6.02
CA GLN A 282 -1.08 -16.46 7.27
C GLN A 282 0.40 -16.12 7.27
N GLY A 283 0.89 -15.59 8.40
CA GLY A 283 2.31 -15.35 8.61
C GLY A 283 3.05 -16.57 9.12
N ILE A 284 4.34 -16.64 8.80
CA ILE A 284 5.23 -17.70 9.30
C ILE A 284 5.52 -17.54 10.80
N LEU A 285 5.42 -16.35 11.38
CA LEU A 285 5.45 -16.16 12.83
C LEU A 285 4.10 -16.62 13.40
N LYS A 286 4.12 -17.48 14.41
CA LYS A 286 2.90 -18.00 15.08
C LYS A 286 1.99 -16.83 15.49
N THR A 287 0.68 -17.03 15.53
CA THR A 287 -0.37 -16.05 15.88
C THR A 287 -0.62 -14.92 14.86
N SER A 288 0.19 -14.77 13.81
CA SER A 288 -0.05 -13.74 12.80
C SER A 288 -0.94 -14.21 11.67
N ASP A 289 -2.03 -13.51 11.40
CA ASP A 289 -2.90 -13.73 10.24
C ASP A 289 -3.64 -12.46 9.81
N PHE A 290 -4.04 -12.45 8.53
CA PHE A 290 -4.79 -11.36 7.93
C PHE A 290 -5.85 -11.92 6.99
N LYS A 291 -7.12 -11.48 7.16
CA LYS A 291 -8.23 -11.81 6.28
C LYS A 291 -8.87 -10.57 5.71
N ARG A 292 -9.13 -10.59 4.40
CA ARG A 292 -9.77 -9.48 3.71
C ARG A 292 -10.88 -9.98 2.79
N TYR A 293 -12.00 -9.27 2.81
CA TYR A 293 -13.12 -9.41 1.87
C TYR A 293 -13.26 -8.11 1.10
N THR A 294 -13.41 -8.18 -0.21
CA THR A 294 -13.57 -7.01 -1.06
C THR A 294 -14.76 -7.16 -1.99
N VAL A 295 -15.46 -6.06 -2.23
CA VAL A 295 -16.50 -5.93 -3.26
C VAL A 295 -16.18 -4.72 -4.10
N GLY A 296 -16.01 -4.91 -5.40
CA GLY A 296 -15.79 -3.83 -6.37
C GLY A 296 -16.94 -3.77 -7.37
N VAL A 297 -17.44 -2.58 -7.64
CA VAL A 297 -18.48 -2.33 -8.65
C VAL A 297 -18.04 -1.15 -9.52
N ASN A 298 -18.02 -1.35 -10.84
CA ASN A 298 -17.76 -0.32 -11.82
C ASN A 298 -18.88 -0.31 -12.86
N LEU A 299 -19.49 0.85 -13.06
CA LEU A 299 -20.51 1.09 -14.09
C LEU A 299 -20.05 2.26 -14.94
N ASN A 300 -20.06 2.09 -16.25
CA ASN A 300 -19.51 3.08 -17.18
C ASN A 300 -20.52 3.44 -18.29
N PRO A 301 -21.72 3.99 -17.94
CA PRO A 301 -22.71 4.36 -18.94
C PRO A 301 -22.21 5.50 -19.84
N SER A 302 -22.59 5.41 -21.12
CA SER A 302 -22.39 6.46 -22.11
C SER A 302 -23.73 6.83 -22.71
N LEU A 303 -24.07 8.10 -22.63
CA LEU A 303 -25.39 8.67 -22.96
C LEU A 303 -25.24 9.76 -24.01
N PHE A 304 -26.34 10.10 -24.67
CA PHE A 304 -26.43 11.19 -25.65
C PHE A 304 -25.35 11.04 -26.77
N ASP A 305 -25.31 9.88 -27.40
CA ASP A 305 -24.35 9.57 -28.48
C ASP A 305 -22.87 9.87 -28.06
N ASP A 306 -22.51 9.41 -26.88
CA ASP A 306 -21.17 9.58 -26.26
C ASP A 306 -20.81 11.02 -25.87
N HIS A 307 -21.80 11.92 -25.77
CA HIS A 307 -21.56 13.25 -25.24
C HIS A 307 -21.41 13.25 -23.72
N LEU A 308 -22.09 12.35 -23.01
CA LEU A 308 -21.96 12.19 -21.57
C LEU A 308 -21.46 10.79 -21.23
N VAL A 309 -20.22 10.71 -20.77
CA VAL A 309 -19.62 9.49 -20.22
C VAL A 309 -19.59 9.59 -18.70
N ILE A 310 -20.14 8.59 -18.02
CA ILE A 310 -20.14 8.54 -16.56
C ILE A 310 -19.30 7.35 -16.13
N ASN A 311 -18.46 7.52 -15.11
CA ASN A 311 -17.72 6.44 -14.48
C ASN A 311 -18.13 6.38 -12.99
N LEU A 312 -18.84 5.34 -12.60
CA LEU A 312 -19.22 5.07 -11.23
C LEU A 312 -18.34 3.95 -10.70
N ASN A 313 -17.58 4.24 -9.65
CA ASN A 313 -16.69 3.29 -9.00
C ASN A 313 -17.09 3.19 -7.52
N ALA A 314 -17.22 1.98 -7.01
CA ALA A 314 -17.49 1.70 -5.61
C ALA A 314 -16.68 0.48 -5.18
N ASN A 315 -15.79 0.68 -4.20
CA ASN A 315 -14.94 -0.37 -3.66
C ASN A 315 -15.18 -0.45 -2.15
N TRP A 316 -15.57 -1.60 -1.70
CA TRP A 316 -15.78 -1.88 -0.28
C TRP A 316 -14.86 -3.00 0.19
N MET A 317 -14.31 -2.84 1.41
CA MET A 317 -13.40 -3.76 2.03
C MET A 317 -13.75 -3.98 3.50
N TRP A 318 -13.64 -5.24 3.95
CA TRP A 318 -13.56 -5.62 5.37
C TRP A 318 -12.27 -6.38 5.60
N GLY A 319 -11.63 -6.07 6.72
CA GLY A 319 -10.40 -6.72 7.15
C GLY A 319 -10.44 -7.19 8.59
N ARG A 320 -9.67 -8.24 8.85
CA ARG A 320 -9.36 -8.72 10.20
C ARG A 320 -7.87 -9.02 10.25
N ASN A 321 -7.20 -8.46 11.23
CA ASN A 321 -5.79 -8.72 11.53
C ASN A 321 -5.66 -9.38 12.89
N HIS A 322 -4.75 -10.31 13.00
CA HIS A 322 -4.21 -10.81 14.25
C HIS A 322 -2.70 -10.57 14.21
N TYR A 323 -2.22 -9.74 15.12
CA TYR A 323 -0.82 -9.32 15.15
C TYR A 323 -0.03 -10.20 16.10
N ALA A 324 1.07 -10.76 15.59
CA ALA A 324 2.07 -11.37 16.44
C ALA A 324 2.98 -10.30 17.06
N ASP A 325 3.44 -10.53 18.29
CA ASP A 325 4.42 -9.64 18.89
C ASP A 325 5.82 -9.91 18.34
N GLY A 326 6.37 -8.95 17.58
CA GLY A 326 7.69 -9.06 16.96
C GLY A 326 8.85 -9.19 17.97
N ALA A 327 8.64 -8.84 19.24
CA ALA A 327 9.64 -9.02 20.30
C ALA A 327 10.04 -10.51 20.46
N ALA A 328 9.14 -11.43 20.12
CA ALA A 328 9.43 -12.86 20.15
C ALA A 328 10.66 -13.25 19.30
N ILE A 329 10.87 -12.60 18.16
CA ILE A 329 11.97 -12.91 17.23
C ILE A 329 13.33 -12.64 17.90
N ASN A 330 13.49 -11.45 18.48
CA ASN A 330 14.75 -11.08 19.14
C ASN A 330 14.97 -11.92 20.42
N ASN A 331 13.91 -12.23 21.15
CA ASN A 331 14.00 -13.07 22.33
C ASN A 331 14.37 -14.52 21.96
N ALA A 332 13.85 -15.08 20.87
CA ALA A 332 14.17 -16.43 20.41
C ALA A 332 15.66 -16.62 20.04
N VAL A 333 16.30 -15.57 19.53
CA VAL A 333 17.74 -15.61 19.21
C VAL A 333 18.61 -15.58 20.48
N ARG A 334 18.10 -15.03 21.58
CA ARG A 334 18.87 -14.75 22.80
C ARG A 334 18.51 -15.62 23.99
N PHE A 335 17.40 -16.36 23.91
CA PHE A 335 16.94 -17.19 25.01
C PHE A 335 17.84 -18.41 25.16
N ASP A 336 17.99 -18.89 26.44
CA ASP A 336 18.83 -20.05 26.79
C ASP A 336 18.28 -21.33 26.15
N PRO A 337 19.04 -21.99 25.24
CA PRO A 337 18.59 -23.21 24.58
C PRO A 337 18.56 -24.45 25.51
N THR A 338 19.07 -24.35 26.71
CA THR A 338 19.02 -25.45 27.70
C THR A 338 17.71 -25.51 28.46
N GLN A 339 16.87 -24.47 28.36
CA GLN A 339 15.58 -24.38 29.00
C GLN A 339 14.44 -24.95 28.15
N PRO A 340 13.43 -25.57 28.76
CA PRO A 340 12.24 -26.04 28.04
C PRO A 340 11.30 -24.89 27.75
N VAL A 341 10.40 -25.07 26.76
CA VAL A 341 9.35 -24.10 26.45
C VAL A 341 8.39 -23.94 27.62
N MET A 342 7.99 -25.05 28.21
CA MET A 342 7.10 -25.11 29.39
C MET A 342 7.78 -25.86 30.52
N ALA A 343 7.50 -25.46 31.74
CA ALA A 343 8.07 -26.09 32.95
C ALA A 343 7.02 -26.16 34.06
N GLU A 344 7.09 -27.23 34.86
CA GLU A 344 6.29 -27.40 36.08
C GLU A 344 6.64 -26.31 37.09
N GLY A 345 5.65 -25.78 37.80
CA GLY A 345 5.82 -24.70 38.76
C GLY A 345 5.78 -23.29 38.16
N PHE A 346 5.57 -23.16 36.86
CA PHE A 346 5.45 -21.88 36.16
C PHE A 346 4.01 -21.53 35.75
N GLU A 347 3.01 -22.03 36.49
CA GLU A 347 1.57 -21.81 36.18
C GLU A 347 1.23 -20.32 36.17
N ASN A 348 1.88 -19.49 36.98
CA ASN A 348 1.72 -18.03 36.99
C ASN A 348 2.16 -17.37 35.68
N PHE A 349 3.02 -18.02 34.90
CA PHE A 349 3.43 -17.61 33.57
C PHE A 349 2.75 -18.46 32.46
N GLY A 350 1.56 -18.98 32.76
CA GLY A 350 0.83 -19.84 31.83
C GLY A 350 1.51 -21.18 31.55
N GLY A 351 2.37 -21.65 32.45
CA GLY A 351 3.19 -22.86 32.32
C GLY A 351 4.48 -22.65 31.51
N TYR A 352 4.76 -21.45 31.01
CA TYR A 352 5.98 -21.16 30.26
C TYR A 352 7.16 -20.86 31.19
N PHE A 353 8.31 -21.50 30.94
CA PHE A 353 9.53 -21.22 31.67
C PHE A 353 9.93 -19.74 31.54
N GLU A 354 10.26 -19.10 32.66
CA GLU A 354 10.71 -17.70 32.69
C GLU A 354 11.85 -17.51 33.69
N TRP A 355 12.80 -16.63 33.35
CA TRP A 355 13.88 -16.28 34.27
C TRP A 355 13.37 -15.35 35.37
N LEU A 356 13.57 -15.79 36.64
CA LEU A 356 13.20 -15.03 37.84
C LEU A 356 14.37 -14.20 38.34
N SER A 357 14.09 -13.15 39.12
CA SER A 357 15.14 -12.45 39.86
C SER A 357 15.67 -13.33 41.01
N SER A 358 16.94 -13.15 41.38
CA SER A 358 17.65 -14.02 42.32
C SER A 358 16.99 -14.17 43.69
N ASN A 359 16.12 -13.23 44.09
CA ASN A 359 15.48 -13.21 45.41
C ASN A 359 13.95 -13.45 45.33
N SER A 360 13.45 -13.94 44.19
CA SER A 360 12.02 -14.13 43.99
C SER A 360 11.68 -15.61 43.85
N ASP A 361 10.53 -15.98 44.36
CA ASP A 361 9.90 -17.27 44.10
C ASP A 361 8.50 -17.06 43.48
N MET A 362 7.89 -18.13 43.01
CA MET A 362 6.58 -18.09 42.36
C MET A 362 5.42 -17.78 43.32
N LYS A 363 5.68 -17.77 44.62
CA LYS A 363 4.72 -17.40 45.67
C LYS A 363 4.85 -15.95 46.10
N ASP A 364 5.80 -15.22 45.53
CA ASP A 364 5.99 -13.80 45.83
C ASP A 364 4.72 -13.02 45.51
N ALA A 365 4.24 -12.24 46.46
CA ALA A 365 3.09 -11.37 46.33
C ALA A 365 3.32 -10.23 45.30
N ASN A 366 4.58 -9.94 44.95
CA ASN A 366 4.95 -8.94 43.95
C ASN A 366 4.99 -9.49 42.53
N TRP A 367 4.63 -10.76 42.34
CA TRP A 367 4.42 -11.28 40.99
C TRP A 367 3.43 -10.35 40.23
N PRO A 368 3.62 -10.00 38.93
CA PRO A 368 4.58 -10.53 37.97
C PRO A 368 5.93 -9.77 37.90
N THR A 369 6.25 -8.89 38.80
CA THR A 369 7.49 -8.10 38.79
C THR A 369 8.74 -8.89 39.18
N ILE A 370 8.58 -10.17 39.49
CA ILE A 370 9.66 -11.08 39.91
C ILE A 370 10.55 -11.57 38.77
N THR A 371 10.20 -11.24 37.52
CA THR A 371 11.02 -11.65 36.38
C THR A 371 12.37 -10.95 36.36
N ASN A 372 13.40 -11.66 35.90
CA ASN A 372 14.73 -11.09 35.75
C ASN A 372 14.76 -10.10 34.57
N THR A 373 14.85 -8.81 34.84
CA THR A 373 14.83 -7.76 33.83
C THR A 373 16.01 -7.80 32.86
N ASN A 374 17.12 -8.45 33.25
CA ASN A 374 18.32 -8.58 32.41
C ASN A 374 18.30 -9.81 31.51
N ALA A 375 17.36 -10.74 31.71
CA ALA A 375 17.22 -11.94 30.91
C ALA A 375 16.24 -11.72 29.73
N PRO A 376 16.43 -12.41 28.60
CA PRO A 376 15.40 -12.47 27.56
C PRO A 376 14.14 -13.15 28.10
N ARG A 377 13.00 -12.87 27.50
CA ARG A 377 11.70 -13.44 27.84
C ARG A 377 11.41 -14.67 27.01
N ASN A 378 10.61 -15.61 27.54
CA ASN A 378 10.19 -16.78 26.77
C ASN A 378 9.46 -16.34 25.47
N PRO A 379 10.03 -16.62 24.29
CA PRO A 379 9.51 -16.09 23.02
C PRO A 379 8.16 -16.71 22.62
N VAL A 380 7.88 -17.94 23.06
CA VAL A 380 6.60 -18.60 22.80
C VAL A 380 5.51 -17.99 23.68
N ALA A 381 5.81 -17.74 24.96
CA ALA A 381 4.90 -17.05 25.87
C ALA A 381 4.53 -15.64 25.38
N ILE A 382 5.51 -14.90 24.82
CA ILE A 382 5.27 -13.59 24.21
C ILE A 382 4.17 -13.66 23.13
N LEU A 383 4.19 -14.69 22.30
CA LEU A 383 3.23 -14.88 21.22
C LEU A 383 1.87 -15.39 21.71
N MET A 384 1.87 -16.33 22.63
CA MET A 384 0.67 -17.08 23.01
C MET A 384 -0.17 -16.37 24.08
N LEU A 385 0.48 -15.57 24.94
CA LEU A 385 -0.16 -14.84 26.04
C LEU A 385 -0.50 -13.38 25.70
N LYS A 386 -0.43 -13.01 24.43
CA LYS A 386 -0.91 -11.73 23.91
C LYS A 386 -1.86 -11.95 22.75
N ASN A 387 -3.01 -11.32 22.82
CA ASN A 387 -4.03 -11.36 21.78
C ASN A 387 -4.29 -9.94 21.26
N ASP A 388 -3.71 -9.61 20.11
CA ASP A 388 -3.81 -8.29 19.47
C ASP A 388 -4.55 -8.44 18.14
N ARG A 389 -5.80 -7.97 18.12
CA ARG A 389 -6.69 -8.14 16.94
C ARG A 389 -7.32 -6.83 16.52
N ALA A 390 -7.32 -6.60 15.21
CA ALA A 390 -8.03 -5.49 14.61
C ALA A 390 -9.12 -5.96 13.66
N ARG A 391 -10.21 -5.18 13.60
CA ARG A 391 -11.26 -5.28 12.59
C ARG A 391 -11.43 -3.92 11.94
N SER A 392 -11.53 -3.90 10.62
CA SER A 392 -11.61 -2.67 9.86
C SER A 392 -12.52 -2.82 8.66
N HIS A 393 -13.05 -1.71 8.22
CA HIS A 393 -13.82 -1.59 6.98
C HIS A 393 -13.45 -0.29 6.28
N ASN A 394 -13.53 -0.28 4.98
CA ASN A 394 -13.35 0.92 4.17
C ASN A 394 -14.26 0.90 2.96
N PHE A 395 -14.75 2.06 2.58
CA PHE A 395 -15.48 2.32 1.35
C PHE A 395 -14.81 3.47 0.61
N THR A 396 -14.40 3.23 -0.64
CA THR A 396 -13.92 4.29 -1.53
C THR A 396 -14.81 4.30 -2.75
N GLY A 397 -15.39 5.45 -3.06
CA GLY A 397 -16.30 5.59 -4.19
C GLY A 397 -16.12 6.89 -4.93
N SER A 398 -16.37 6.86 -6.25
CA SER A 398 -16.38 8.04 -7.11
C SER A 398 -17.47 7.98 -8.16
N ALA A 399 -17.98 9.14 -8.50
CA ALA A 399 -18.80 9.39 -9.68
C ALA A 399 -18.10 10.48 -10.49
N ASP A 400 -17.69 10.12 -11.70
CA ASP A 400 -17.00 10.99 -12.63
C ASP A 400 -17.89 11.19 -13.87
N PHE A 401 -18.12 12.43 -14.24
CA PHE A 401 -18.95 12.86 -15.36
C PHE A 401 -18.08 13.62 -16.36
N ASP A 402 -17.99 13.13 -17.58
CA ASP A 402 -17.29 13.77 -18.70
C ASP A 402 -18.33 14.14 -19.76
N TYR A 403 -18.58 15.42 -19.95
CA TYR A 403 -19.58 15.95 -20.88
C TYR A 403 -18.92 16.75 -22.01
N LYS A 404 -19.05 16.26 -23.22
CA LYS A 404 -18.75 17.02 -24.45
C LYS A 404 -19.91 17.96 -24.76
N VAL A 405 -19.63 19.25 -24.88
CA VAL A 405 -20.67 20.25 -25.15
C VAL A 405 -21.23 20.07 -26.55
N HIS A 406 -22.54 19.81 -26.68
CA HIS A 406 -23.20 19.67 -27.95
C HIS A 406 -23.03 20.92 -28.85
N GLY A 407 -22.58 20.73 -30.10
CA GLY A 407 -22.32 21.81 -31.04
C GLY A 407 -21.02 22.58 -30.77
N PHE A 408 -20.31 22.25 -29.71
CA PHE A 408 -18.97 22.78 -29.41
C PHE A 408 -18.10 21.67 -28.79
N GLU A 409 -17.86 20.64 -29.58
CA GLU A 409 -17.25 19.36 -29.17
C GLU A 409 -15.79 19.50 -28.65
N ASP A 410 -15.14 20.62 -29.00
CA ASP A 410 -13.79 20.96 -28.54
C ASP A 410 -13.79 21.30 -27.02
N LEU A 411 -14.96 21.59 -26.42
CA LEU A 411 -15.12 21.91 -25.02
C LEU A 411 -15.69 20.70 -24.25
N ARG A 412 -15.01 20.31 -23.17
CA ARG A 412 -15.46 19.28 -22.25
C ARG A 412 -15.59 19.83 -20.84
N LEU A 413 -16.63 19.41 -20.16
CA LEU A 413 -16.86 19.72 -18.75
C LEU A 413 -16.74 18.43 -17.93
N HIS A 414 -15.90 18.48 -16.92
CA HIS A 414 -15.66 17.35 -16.03
C HIS A 414 -16.14 17.67 -14.63
N LEU A 415 -16.80 16.69 -14.00
CA LEU A 415 -17.20 16.75 -12.59
C LEU A 415 -16.89 15.40 -11.95
N THR A 416 -16.08 15.41 -10.90
CA THR A 416 -15.81 14.24 -10.08
C THR A 416 -16.30 14.49 -8.65
N ILE A 417 -17.13 13.61 -8.14
CA ILE A 417 -17.55 13.56 -6.73
C ILE A 417 -17.05 12.25 -6.17
N GLY A 418 -16.36 12.29 -5.06
CA GLY A 418 -15.81 11.07 -4.46
C GLY A 418 -15.62 11.14 -2.97
N GLY A 419 -15.28 10.01 -2.39
CA GLY A 419 -14.97 9.93 -0.98
C GLY A 419 -14.31 8.61 -0.57
N ASP A 420 -13.65 8.68 0.58
CA ASP A 420 -12.97 7.57 1.24
C ASP A 420 -13.40 7.56 2.71
N PHE A 421 -14.18 6.55 3.08
CA PHE A 421 -14.84 6.41 4.38
C PHE A 421 -14.37 5.11 5.02
N GLY A 422 -13.74 5.21 6.19
CA GLY A 422 -13.20 4.02 6.83
C GLY A 422 -13.26 4.06 8.34
N GLY A 423 -13.25 2.88 8.93
CA GLY A 423 -13.17 2.72 10.38
C GLY A 423 -12.52 1.40 10.77
N GLY A 424 -11.93 1.40 11.96
CA GLY A 424 -11.30 0.21 12.51
C GLY A 424 -11.23 0.26 14.02
N LYS A 425 -11.26 -0.92 14.63
CA LYS A 425 -11.08 -1.12 16.06
C LYS A 425 -10.03 -2.20 16.29
N GLN A 426 -9.06 -1.89 17.13
CA GLN A 426 -8.03 -2.81 17.61
C GLN A 426 -8.26 -3.08 19.09
N ASN A 427 -8.22 -4.32 19.49
CA ASN A 427 -8.23 -4.76 20.88
C ASN A 427 -6.91 -5.48 21.15
N THR A 428 -6.25 -5.09 22.24
CA THR A 428 -5.02 -5.74 22.71
C THR A 428 -5.29 -6.27 24.11
N ASP A 429 -5.20 -7.57 24.26
CA ASP A 429 -5.37 -8.29 25.51
C ASP A 429 -4.04 -8.98 25.84
N VAL A 430 -3.50 -8.68 27.00
CA VAL A 430 -2.25 -9.28 27.51
C VAL A 430 -2.60 -10.05 28.75
N ASP A 431 -2.42 -11.37 28.68
CA ASP A 431 -2.68 -12.30 29.77
C ASP A 431 -1.86 -11.93 31.02
N ASN A 432 -2.40 -12.29 32.18
CA ASN A 432 -1.70 -12.06 33.44
C ASN A 432 -0.37 -12.84 33.56
N GLY A 433 -0.25 -13.96 32.87
CA GLY A 433 0.98 -14.76 32.81
C GLY A 433 1.99 -14.27 31.75
N SER A 434 1.71 -13.20 31.01
CA SER A 434 2.62 -12.74 29.96
C SER A 434 3.93 -12.18 30.54
N PRO A 435 5.09 -12.67 30.07
CA PRO A 435 6.39 -12.22 30.55
C PRO A 435 6.72 -10.77 30.13
N LEU A 436 5.98 -10.19 29.22
CA LEU A 436 6.11 -8.78 28.84
C LEU A 436 5.26 -7.85 29.71
N SER A 437 4.39 -8.40 30.56
CA SER A 437 3.56 -7.60 31.43
C SER A 437 4.28 -7.28 32.73
N SER A 438 4.34 -6.01 33.14
CA SER A 438 4.77 -5.58 34.48
C SER A 438 3.61 -5.55 35.48
N TYR A 439 2.41 -5.97 35.03
CA TYR A 439 1.18 -5.96 35.82
C TYR A 439 0.47 -7.29 35.68
N TRP A 440 -0.57 -7.51 36.46
CA TRP A 440 -1.42 -8.70 36.41
C TRP A 440 -2.34 -8.67 35.16
N GLY A 441 -1.75 -8.65 33.99
CA GLY A 441 -2.44 -8.51 32.75
C GLY A 441 -2.83 -7.06 32.39
N SER A 442 -3.23 -6.88 31.15
CA SER A 442 -3.73 -5.59 30.66
C SER A 442 -4.70 -5.78 29.50
N PHE A 443 -5.62 -4.86 29.37
CA PHE A 443 -6.55 -4.77 28.26
C PHE A 443 -6.54 -3.38 27.69
N GLY A 444 -6.47 -3.27 26.38
CA GLY A 444 -6.57 -2.00 25.66
C GLY A 444 -7.43 -2.12 24.42
N TRP A 445 -8.07 -1.04 24.06
CA TRP A 445 -8.69 -0.92 22.76
C TRP A 445 -8.45 0.47 22.18
N ALA A 446 -8.35 0.53 20.87
CA ALA A 446 -8.32 1.78 20.13
C ALA A 446 -9.24 1.66 18.91
N ASP A 447 -10.10 2.63 18.71
CA ASP A 447 -10.89 2.76 17.50
C ASP A 447 -10.59 4.06 16.78
N GLY A 448 -10.85 4.08 15.49
CA GLY A 448 -10.71 5.27 14.67
C GLY A 448 -11.59 5.18 13.45
N CYS A 449 -12.13 6.32 13.04
CA CYS A 449 -12.84 6.46 11.78
C CYS A 449 -12.41 7.72 11.05
N LYS A 450 -12.53 7.68 9.72
CA LYS A 450 -12.24 8.80 8.82
C LYS A 450 -13.34 8.96 7.79
N GLU A 451 -13.59 10.19 7.40
CA GLU A 451 -14.50 10.56 6.32
C GLU A 451 -13.83 11.63 5.46
N ASN A 452 -13.40 11.24 4.28
CA ASN A 452 -12.80 12.15 3.32
C ASN A 452 -13.75 12.33 2.15
N ARG A 453 -14.00 13.56 1.77
CA ARG A 453 -14.90 13.91 0.67
C ARG A 453 -14.16 14.79 -0.31
N THR A 454 -14.37 14.57 -1.58
CA THR A 454 -13.76 15.36 -2.66
C THR A 454 -14.81 15.75 -3.70
N LEU A 455 -14.71 16.98 -4.16
CA LEU A 455 -15.41 17.51 -5.31
C LEU A 455 -14.39 18.16 -6.22
N SER A 456 -14.30 17.75 -7.46
CA SER A 456 -13.45 18.37 -8.47
C SER A 456 -14.27 18.69 -9.71
N MET A 457 -14.13 19.89 -10.24
CA MET A 457 -14.74 20.29 -11.50
C MET A 457 -13.75 21.07 -12.35
N TYR A 458 -13.72 20.79 -13.65
CA TYR A 458 -12.91 21.55 -14.59
C TYR A 458 -13.51 21.59 -15.98
N ALA A 459 -13.19 22.65 -16.71
CA ALA A 459 -13.46 22.76 -18.12
C ALA A 459 -12.16 22.55 -18.91
N GLN A 460 -12.20 21.80 -19.98
CA GLN A 460 -11.08 21.53 -20.86
C GLN A 460 -11.46 21.86 -22.31
N TYR A 461 -10.68 22.70 -22.94
CA TYR A 461 -10.79 23.04 -24.35
C TYR A 461 -9.62 22.43 -25.11
N TYR A 462 -9.93 21.59 -26.08
CA TYR A 462 -8.94 20.93 -26.93
C TYR A 462 -9.21 21.30 -28.41
N LYS A 463 -8.17 21.78 -29.10
CA LYS A 463 -8.27 22.18 -30.49
C LYS A 463 -7.03 21.85 -31.29
N ASP A 464 -7.24 21.14 -32.39
CA ASP A 464 -6.27 20.99 -33.47
C ASP A 464 -6.53 22.10 -34.50
N PHE A 465 -5.71 23.18 -34.44
CA PHE A 465 -5.86 24.28 -35.40
C PHE A 465 -5.39 23.90 -36.80
N THR A 466 -4.38 23.03 -36.86
CA THR A 466 -3.86 22.40 -38.07
C THR A 466 -3.28 21.05 -37.70
N ASP A 467 -2.86 20.26 -38.67
CA ASP A 467 -2.14 19.00 -38.42
C ASP A 467 -0.84 19.17 -37.59
N LYS A 468 -0.35 20.41 -37.44
CA LYS A 468 0.88 20.74 -36.73
C LYS A 468 0.65 21.43 -35.39
N HIS A 469 -0.50 22.08 -35.17
CA HIS A 469 -0.76 22.89 -34.00
C HIS A 469 -1.87 22.29 -33.15
N HIS A 470 -1.47 21.64 -32.05
CA HIS A 470 -2.39 21.06 -31.09
C HIS A 470 -2.36 21.89 -29.79
N PHE A 471 -3.53 22.27 -29.32
CA PHE A 471 -3.72 23.11 -28.16
C PHE A 471 -4.71 22.46 -27.20
N ASP A 472 -4.34 22.38 -25.92
CA ASP A 472 -5.17 21.87 -24.84
C ASP A 472 -5.01 22.77 -23.62
N ILE A 473 -6.11 23.37 -23.17
CA ILE A 473 -6.15 24.20 -21.98
C ILE A 473 -7.26 23.73 -21.06
N MET A 474 -6.96 23.68 -19.76
CA MET A 474 -7.94 23.36 -18.74
C MET A 474 -7.82 24.34 -17.58
N ALA A 475 -8.98 24.59 -16.93
CA ALA A 475 -9.06 25.31 -15.68
C ALA A 475 -10.13 24.69 -14.78
N GLY A 476 -9.87 24.63 -13.49
CA GLY A 476 -10.75 23.93 -12.57
C GLY A 476 -10.65 24.37 -11.14
N TYR A 477 -11.55 23.78 -10.37
CA TYR A 477 -11.74 23.96 -8.95
C TYR A 477 -11.78 22.59 -8.27
N GLU A 478 -11.19 22.49 -7.10
CA GLU A 478 -11.26 21.30 -6.26
C GLU A 478 -11.53 21.70 -4.81
N TRP A 479 -12.38 20.93 -4.16
CA TRP A 479 -12.66 21.01 -2.75
C TRP A 479 -12.46 19.64 -2.11
N GLN A 480 -11.76 19.59 -0.98
CA GLN A 480 -11.55 18.41 -0.17
C GLN A 480 -11.86 18.71 1.29
N HIS A 481 -12.51 17.76 1.94
CA HIS A 481 -12.78 17.80 3.37
C HIS A 481 -12.31 16.51 4.00
N PHE A 482 -11.52 16.61 5.04
CA PHE A 482 -10.97 15.50 5.80
C PHE A 482 -11.50 15.60 7.23
N TRP A 483 -12.12 14.53 7.70
CA TRP A 483 -12.59 14.39 9.05
C TRP A 483 -12.08 13.10 9.65
N ARG A 484 -11.63 13.15 10.92
CA ARG A 484 -11.09 12.01 11.63
C ARG A 484 -11.50 12.06 13.10
N LYS A 485 -11.77 10.87 13.66
CA LYS A 485 -12.02 10.67 15.08
C LYS A 485 -11.25 9.43 15.53
N GLU A 486 -10.60 9.53 16.68
CA GLU A 486 -9.96 8.39 17.34
C GLU A 486 -10.35 8.40 18.82
N ASN A 487 -10.54 7.20 19.38
CA ASN A 487 -10.72 6.97 20.81
C ASN A 487 -9.86 5.78 21.21
N SER A 488 -9.47 5.73 22.48
CA SER A 488 -8.77 4.58 23.03
C SER A 488 -9.04 4.46 24.52
N GLU A 489 -8.88 3.27 25.04
CA GLU A 489 -8.93 2.99 26.46
C GLU A 489 -7.85 1.95 26.77
N TYR A 490 -7.25 2.07 27.93
CA TYR A 490 -6.23 1.15 28.42
C TYR A 490 -6.42 0.88 29.91
N ARG A 491 -6.36 -0.40 30.30
CA ARG A 491 -6.50 -0.86 31.69
C ARG A 491 -5.35 -1.79 32.06
N LYS A 492 -4.78 -1.58 33.22
CA LYS A 492 -3.80 -2.48 33.88
C LYS A 492 -4.33 -2.93 35.22
N TYR A 493 -3.95 -4.11 35.64
CA TYR A 493 -4.50 -4.74 36.84
C TYR A 493 -3.43 -5.05 37.84
N TYR A 494 -3.80 -5.01 39.14
CA TYR A 494 -3.01 -5.50 40.25
C TYR A 494 -3.19 -7.02 40.45
N PRO A 495 -2.21 -7.72 41.03
CA PRO A 495 -2.42 -9.08 41.50
C PRO A 495 -3.43 -9.11 42.65
N THR A 496 -4.17 -10.22 42.75
CA THR A 496 -5.23 -10.42 43.74
C THR A 496 -4.73 -10.47 45.16
N ASN A 497 -3.52 -10.96 45.36
CA ASN A 497 -2.88 -11.19 46.66
C ASN A 497 -1.86 -10.12 47.04
N SER A 498 -1.89 -8.97 46.38
CA SER A 498 -0.95 -7.90 46.67
C SER A 498 -1.22 -7.27 48.04
N SER A 499 -0.17 -6.76 48.68
CA SER A 499 -0.25 -5.98 49.93
C SER A 499 -0.88 -4.59 49.74
N LEU A 500 -1.42 -4.30 48.60
CA LEU A 500 -2.11 -3.06 48.32
C LEU A 500 -3.47 -2.99 49.03
N PRO A 501 -4.03 -1.79 49.24
CA PRO A 501 -5.20 -1.55 50.13
C PRO A 501 -6.43 -2.39 49.89
N THR A 502 -6.50 -3.07 48.77
CA THR A 502 -7.66 -3.89 48.36
C THR A 502 -7.27 -5.34 48.09
N ALA A 503 -6.32 -5.85 48.86
CA ALA A 503 -5.98 -7.28 48.81
C ALA A 503 -7.23 -8.15 48.90
N GLY A 504 -7.33 -9.15 48.04
CA GLY A 504 -8.49 -10.04 47.95
C GLY A 504 -9.50 -9.69 46.86
N GLN A 505 -9.33 -8.58 46.15
CA GLN A 505 -10.09 -8.32 44.91
C GLN A 505 -9.32 -8.86 43.70
N GLU A 506 -9.94 -9.76 42.96
CA GLU A 506 -9.35 -10.26 41.71
C GLU A 506 -9.18 -9.12 40.70
N HIS A 507 -7.99 -9.04 40.08
CA HIS A 507 -7.68 -8.11 39.02
C HIS A 507 -8.07 -6.66 39.31
N GLN A 508 -7.67 -6.16 40.45
CA GLN A 508 -7.91 -4.77 40.79
C GLN A 508 -7.29 -3.83 39.74
N LEU A 509 -8.09 -2.89 39.24
CA LEU A 509 -7.65 -1.90 38.29
C LEU A 509 -6.59 -0.96 38.90
N ILE A 510 -5.38 -0.96 38.35
CA ILE A 510 -4.30 -0.04 38.73
C ILE A 510 -4.42 1.29 38.01
N LEU A 511 -4.58 1.21 36.71
CA LEU A 511 -4.57 2.35 35.81
C LEU A 511 -5.64 2.16 34.77
N LYS A 512 -6.60 3.06 34.76
CA LYS A 512 -7.53 3.24 33.67
C LYS A 512 -7.17 4.54 32.98
N ASN A 513 -6.75 4.47 31.74
CA ASN A 513 -6.64 5.63 30.89
C ASN A 513 -7.83 5.57 29.91
N ASP A 514 -8.85 6.38 30.18
CA ASP A 514 -9.93 6.66 29.21
C ASP A 514 -9.31 7.53 28.13
N GLY A 515 -8.57 6.88 27.23
CA GLY A 515 -7.68 7.51 26.28
C GLY A 515 -8.33 8.73 25.65
N LYS A 516 -7.59 9.79 25.60
CA LYS A 516 -8.09 11.06 25.07
C LYS A 516 -8.50 10.87 23.61
N GLY A 517 -9.80 10.72 23.39
CA GLY A 517 -10.35 10.76 22.05
C GLY A 517 -10.06 12.12 21.44
N PHE A 518 -9.64 12.14 20.19
CA PHE A 518 -9.55 13.40 19.44
C PHE A 518 -10.45 13.35 18.23
N ARG A 519 -10.91 14.52 17.84
CA ARG A 519 -11.61 14.76 16.58
C ARG A 519 -10.92 15.89 15.88
N THR A 520 -10.54 15.66 14.63
CA THR A 520 -9.93 16.69 13.78
C THR A 520 -10.65 16.78 12.46
N GLU A 521 -10.63 17.97 11.87
CA GLU A 521 -11.09 18.19 10.51
C GLU A 521 -10.24 19.27 9.84
N ASN A 522 -10.04 19.12 8.55
CA ASN A 522 -9.39 20.12 7.73
C ASN A 522 -9.99 20.19 6.34
N TYR A 523 -9.81 21.33 5.70
CA TYR A 523 -10.33 21.65 4.38
C TYR A 523 -9.19 22.09 3.46
N LEU A 524 -9.31 21.68 2.21
CA LEU A 524 -8.42 22.13 1.14
C LEU A 524 -9.29 22.62 -0.02
N VAL A 525 -9.08 23.87 -0.42
CA VAL A 525 -9.71 24.50 -1.58
C VAL A 525 -8.65 24.84 -2.59
N SER A 526 -8.86 24.47 -3.85
CA SER A 526 -7.82 24.65 -4.86
C SER A 526 -8.40 25.17 -6.16
N PHE A 527 -7.65 26.06 -6.80
CA PHE A 527 -7.85 26.47 -8.19
C PHE A 527 -6.64 26.03 -9.00
N PHE A 528 -6.88 25.43 -10.15
CA PHE A 528 -5.81 24.93 -10.99
C PHE A 528 -6.07 25.16 -12.47
N GLY A 529 -4.98 25.24 -13.21
CA GLY A 529 -5.03 25.33 -14.67
C GLY A 529 -3.81 24.69 -15.30
N ARG A 530 -3.97 24.16 -16.50
CA ARG A 530 -2.89 23.59 -17.30
C ARG A 530 -3.10 23.97 -18.75
N MET A 531 -2.03 24.31 -19.41
CA MET A 531 -1.96 24.57 -20.84
C MET A 531 -0.91 23.65 -21.46
N ASN A 532 -1.29 22.90 -22.48
CA ASN A 532 -0.39 22.11 -23.30
C ASN A 532 -0.44 22.65 -24.74
N TYR A 533 0.72 22.81 -25.33
CA TYR A 533 0.87 23.16 -26.73
C TYR A 533 1.88 22.23 -27.38
N ILE A 534 1.48 21.63 -28.50
CA ILE A 534 2.32 20.72 -29.27
C ILE A 534 2.43 21.28 -30.70
N TYR A 535 3.67 21.42 -31.15
CA TYR A 535 3.97 21.85 -32.52
C TYR A 535 4.64 20.72 -33.31
N ASP A 536 4.05 20.37 -34.46
CA ASP A 536 4.53 19.37 -35.44
C ASP A 536 4.85 17.99 -34.80
N ASN A 537 4.19 17.63 -33.69
CA ASN A 537 4.52 16.44 -32.89
C ASN A 537 6.00 16.33 -32.50
N LYS A 538 6.74 17.44 -32.54
CA LYS A 538 8.17 17.55 -32.23
C LYS A 538 8.45 18.37 -30.98
N TYR A 539 7.77 19.51 -30.84
CA TYR A 539 8.00 20.47 -29.74
C TYR A 539 6.78 20.50 -28.84
N TYR A 540 7.00 20.32 -27.55
CA TYR A 540 5.96 20.22 -26.54
C TYR A 540 6.22 21.26 -25.47
N LEU A 541 5.20 22.05 -25.11
CA LEU A 541 5.23 23.00 -24.03
C LEU A 541 4.05 22.71 -23.10
N THR A 542 4.32 22.59 -21.81
CA THR A 542 3.29 22.44 -20.78
C THR A 542 3.52 23.49 -19.71
N PHE A 543 2.47 24.21 -19.36
CA PHE A 543 2.45 25.12 -18.22
C PHE A 543 1.33 24.71 -17.28
N THR A 544 1.63 24.64 -15.97
CA THR A 544 0.64 24.32 -14.95
C THR A 544 0.74 25.35 -13.84
N MET A 545 -0.41 25.78 -13.33
CA MET A 545 -0.54 26.62 -12.14
C MET A 545 -1.59 26.05 -11.22
N ARG A 546 -1.27 25.93 -9.94
CA ARG A 546 -2.23 25.58 -8.90
C ARG A 546 -2.07 26.52 -7.71
N ALA A 547 -3.19 26.91 -7.11
CA ALA A 547 -3.29 27.64 -5.87
C ALA A 547 -4.10 26.84 -4.86
N ASP A 548 -3.51 26.51 -3.72
CA ASP A 548 -4.14 25.73 -2.63
C ASP A 548 -4.34 26.60 -1.40
N GLY A 549 -5.59 26.71 -0.95
CA GLY A 549 -5.96 27.26 0.33
C GLY A 549 -6.25 26.16 1.34
N SER A 550 -5.43 26.03 2.38
CA SER A 550 -5.57 24.99 3.40
C SER A 550 -5.92 25.57 4.76
N SER A 551 -6.88 24.94 5.45
CA SER A 551 -7.20 25.27 6.84
C SER A 551 -6.08 24.94 7.83
N ARG A 552 -5.06 24.17 7.40
CA ARG A 552 -3.85 23.88 8.20
C ARG A 552 -2.83 25.00 8.17
N PHE A 553 -2.88 25.87 7.15
CA PHE A 553 -1.93 26.97 7.01
C PHE A 553 -2.24 28.07 8.00
N ASN A 554 -1.20 28.63 8.57
CA ASN A 554 -1.30 29.57 9.67
C ASN A 554 -2.01 30.85 9.26
N TRP A 555 -2.95 31.28 10.10
CA TRP A 555 -3.56 32.58 10.05
C TRP A 555 -3.07 33.40 11.26
N LEU A 556 -1.96 34.11 11.10
CA LEU A 556 -1.54 35.11 12.10
C LEU A 556 -2.31 36.41 11.84
N PRO A 557 -2.95 37.01 12.85
CA PRO A 557 -3.54 38.33 12.71
C PRO A 557 -2.51 39.34 12.21
N GLY A 558 -2.78 39.94 11.04
CA GLY A 558 -1.85 40.90 10.39
C GLY A 558 -0.96 40.31 9.30
N ALA A 559 -0.87 39.01 9.13
CA ALA A 559 -0.15 38.37 8.02
C ALA A 559 -1.06 38.22 6.79
N LYS A 560 -0.75 38.89 5.70
CA LYS A 560 -1.54 38.82 4.47
C LYS A 560 -1.28 37.48 3.74
N ASN A 561 -2.36 36.74 3.40
CA ASN A 561 -2.38 35.58 2.48
C ASN A 561 -1.53 34.35 2.85
N GLN A 562 -1.33 34.03 4.12
CA GLN A 562 -0.57 32.83 4.52
C GLN A 562 -1.37 31.51 4.40
N GLN A 563 -2.65 31.54 4.06
CA GLN A 563 -3.46 30.34 3.85
C GLN A 563 -3.31 29.74 2.45
N TRP A 564 -2.71 30.48 1.52
CA TRP A 564 -2.58 30.07 0.13
C TRP A 564 -1.15 29.73 -0.24
N GLY A 565 -0.96 28.55 -0.83
CA GLY A 565 0.25 28.11 -1.49
C GLY A 565 0.09 28.13 -3.01
N TYR A 566 1.14 28.54 -3.73
CA TYR A 566 1.14 28.62 -5.19
C TYR A 566 2.17 27.65 -5.77
N PHE A 567 1.77 26.86 -6.76
CA PHE A 567 2.54 25.77 -7.31
C PHE A 567 2.62 25.85 -8.84
N PRO A 568 3.49 26.74 -9.36
CA PRO A 568 3.73 26.84 -10.80
C PRO A 568 4.64 25.73 -11.30
N SER A 569 4.43 25.31 -12.55
CA SER A 569 5.38 24.47 -13.27
C SER A 569 5.40 24.77 -14.76
N ALA A 570 6.55 24.55 -15.38
CA ALA A 570 6.76 24.68 -16.81
C ALA A 570 7.63 23.53 -17.32
N VAL A 571 7.26 22.95 -18.45
CA VAL A 571 8.00 21.88 -19.11
C VAL A 571 8.11 22.15 -20.59
N ALA A 572 9.31 22.00 -21.13
CA ALA A 572 9.57 21.95 -22.55
C ALA A 572 10.10 20.56 -22.93
N ALA A 573 9.63 20.00 -24.02
CA ALA A 573 10.18 18.75 -24.53
C ALA A 573 10.36 18.83 -26.05
N TRP A 574 11.42 18.17 -26.54
CA TRP A 574 11.79 18.11 -27.94
C TRP A 574 11.95 16.65 -28.37
N SER A 575 11.16 16.23 -29.34
CA SER A 575 11.24 14.90 -29.95
C SER A 575 12.30 14.90 -31.04
N LEU A 576 13.51 14.50 -30.70
CA LEU A 576 14.64 14.39 -31.63
C LEU A 576 14.36 13.32 -32.70
N LYS A 577 13.63 12.27 -32.36
CA LYS A 577 13.23 11.21 -33.32
C LYS A 577 12.34 11.75 -34.45
N GLY A 578 11.59 12.82 -34.22
CA GLY A 578 10.76 13.46 -35.21
C GLY A 578 11.51 14.32 -36.23
N GLU A 579 12.80 14.62 -35.97
CA GLU A 579 13.61 15.48 -36.85
C GLU A 579 14.17 14.72 -38.06
N ASP A 580 14.40 15.43 -39.14
CA ASP A 580 14.85 14.87 -40.41
C ASP A 580 16.15 14.06 -40.31
N PHE A 581 17.06 14.47 -39.39
CA PHE A 581 18.32 13.77 -39.18
C PHE A 581 18.19 12.44 -38.42
N LEU A 582 17.05 12.16 -37.80
CA LEU A 582 16.86 10.95 -36.96
C LEU A 582 15.60 10.15 -37.35
N LYS A 583 14.65 10.73 -38.09
CA LYS A 583 13.35 10.11 -38.39
C LYS A 583 13.48 8.73 -39.03
N ASP A 584 14.44 8.56 -39.94
CA ASP A 584 14.62 7.34 -40.73
C ASP A 584 15.56 6.32 -40.04
N ASN A 585 16.08 6.63 -38.85
CA ASN A 585 16.94 5.71 -38.09
C ASN A 585 16.11 4.57 -37.47
N THR A 586 16.37 3.33 -37.88
CA THR A 586 15.62 2.14 -37.43
C THR A 586 16.05 1.63 -36.06
N THR A 587 17.24 2.00 -35.60
CA THR A 587 17.80 1.56 -34.31
C THR A 587 17.22 2.37 -33.15
N VAL A 588 16.95 3.67 -33.37
CA VAL A 588 16.36 4.56 -32.37
C VAL A 588 14.85 4.66 -32.60
N SER A 589 14.06 4.01 -31.75
CA SER A 589 12.61 4.02 -31.81
C SER A 589 12.01 5.33 -31.27
N GLU A 590 12.57 5.87 -30.19
CA GLU A 590 12.16 7.15 -29.58
C GLU A 590 13.37 7.84 -28.94
N MET A 591 13.47 9.15 -29.16
CA MET A 591 14.45 10.01 -28.48
C MET A 591 13.82 11.37 -28.23
N LYS A 592 13.66 11.70 -26.95
CA LYS A 592 13.01 12.95 -26.51
C LYS A 592 13.84 13.61 -25.40
N LEU A 593 14.24 14.85 -25.63
CA LEU A 593 14.85 15.70 -24.60
C LEU A 593 13.74 16.42 -23.83
N ARG A 594 13.85 16.45 -22.50
CA ARG A 594 12.86 17.09 -21.62
C ARG A 594 13.56 18.00 -20.63
N LEU A 595 13.06 19.22 -20.47
CA LEU A 595 13.49 20.18 -19.47
C LEU A 595 12.25 20.63 -18.70
N GLY A 596 12.21 20.37 -17.41
CA GLY A 596 11.08 20.73 -16.56
C GLY A 596 11.52 21.41 -15.28
N TRP A 597 10.74 22.40 -14.89
CA TRP A 597 10.83 23.05 -13.60
C TRP A 597 9.44 23.09 -12.97
N GLY A 598 9.37 22.92 -11.64
CA GLY A 598 8.10 22.98 -10.93
C GLY A 598 8.28 23.12 -9.44
N GLN A 599 7.29 23.72 -8.80
CA GLN A 599 7.18 23.86 -7.37
C GLN A 599 6.03 23.00 -6.86
N THR A 600 6.27 22.24 -5.81
CA THR A 600 5.28 21.42 -5.10
C THR A 600 5.37 21.71 -3.60
N GLY A 601 4.34 21.37 -2.86
CA GLY A 601 4.27 21.58 -1.42
C GLY A 601 3.95 20.30 -0.64
N GLN A 602 4.10 20.40 0.68
CA GLN A 602 3.76 19.36 1.63
C GLN A 602 2.99 19.95 2.81
N GLN A 603 1.69 19.67 2.89
CA GLN A 603 0.86 20.10 4.01
C GLN A 603 0.77 19.08 5.15
N GLU A 604 1.16 17.81 4.90
CA GLU A 604 1.00 16.71 5.87
C GLU A 604 1.91 16.82 7.09
N GLY A 605 2.91 17.72 7.05
CA GLY A 605 3.75 18.05 8.21
C GLY A 605 3.13 19.09 9.15
N VAL A 606 1.99 19.69 8.78
CA VAL A 606 1.30 20.69 9.57
C VAL A 606 0.11 20.04 10.26
N ALA A 607 0.03 20.17 11.59
CA ALA A 607 -1.11 19.67 12.37
C ALA A 607 -2.39 20.45 12.00
N ASP A 608 -3.54 19.78 12.07
CA ASP A 608 -4.86 20.37 11.70
C ASP A 608 -5.15 21.69 12.41
N TYR A 609 -4.66 21.86 13.64
CA TYR A 609 -4.85 23.06 14.49
C TYR A 609 -3.50 23.62 14.98
N GLY A 610 -2.38 23.36 14.27
CA GLY A 610 -1.04 23.77 14.66
C GLY A 610 -0.84 25.30 14.78
N TYR A 611 -1.78 26.08 14.27
CA TYR A 611 -1.78 27.53 14.37
C TYR A 611 -2.36 28.05 15.70
N PHE A 612 -2.98 27.23 16.52
CA PHE A 612 -3.39 27.60 17.87
C PHE A 612 -2.21 27.52 18.84
N ALA A 613 -2.02 28.56 19.63
CA ALA A 613 -1.06 28.51 20.72
C ALA A 613 -1.55 27.52 21.79
N ASN A 614 -0.83 26.41 21.96
CA ASN A 614 -1.10 25.44 23.01
C ASN A 614 -0.18 25.73 24.19
N TYR A 615 -0.74 26.01 25.36
CA TYR A 615 -0.02 26.05 26.61
C TYR A 615 -0.23 24.71 27.32
N SER A 616 0.86 23.98 27.55
CA SER A 616 0.82 22.86 28.51
C SER A 616 0.97 23.42 29.93
N MET A 617 -0.01 23.17 30.79
CA MET A 617 0.10 23.39 32.23
C MET A 617 0.83 22.23 32.89
#